data_b95897362b569b22012ad9fac00faaaf
#
_entry.id   b95897362b569b22012ad9fac00faaaf
#
_cell.length_a   1.000
_cell.length_b   1.000
_cell.length_c   1.000
_cell.angle_alpha   90.00
_cell.angle_beta   90.00
_cell.angle_gamma   90.00
#
_symmetry.space_group_name_H-M   'P 1'
#
loop_
_entity.id
_entity.type
_entity.pdbx_description
1 polymer ?
#
loop_
_entity_poly.entity_id
_entity_poly.type
_entity_poly.pdbx_seq_one_letter_code
_entity_poly.pdbx_strand_id
1 'polypeptide(L)'
;MDTPLTEGYWWNKTWFSLTCGPRVPLNKANVQHCLHDTNIYLTGDSTTRQWFAAITEALGLGQPEDHERVFLLQRREKTANLNLTFIFHPLTAHPQNIFVNLSTVKFEADVILDLPRHTCRNVVVFSPWAHFCFWQWEAYTDWLKGIRAAILVAMQRCPDLLFVYKSPHPRDEWSAFHARDIVFNEMRALVRDVFKGLGLIFVDIWDMNLGSPWPIALHMPKDVINQEVSVLLSYLCPLLQSRDKIKTTV
;
A
#
# COMPACT_ATOMS: atom_id res chain seq x y z
N MET A 1 7.74 24.15 -9.93
CA MET A 1 6.55 23.59 -10.63
C MET A 1 5.42 23.60 -9.63
N ASP A 2 4.30 24.18 -9.99
CA ASP A 2 3.13 24.19 -9.13
C ASP A 2 2.61 22.76 -8.98
N THR A 3 2.22 22.38 -7.78
CA THR A 3 1.63 21.06 -7.52
C THR A 3 0.32 20.98 -8.31
N PRO A 4 0.07 19.94 -9.10
CA PRO A 4 -1.19 19.81 -9.82
C PRO A 4 -2.38 19.77 -8.85
N LEU A 5 -3.51 20.33 -9.27
CA LEU A 5 -4.74 20.37 -8.46
C LEU A 5 -5.39 18.99 -8.28
N THR A 6 -4.99 18.02 -9.09
CA THR A 6 -5.44 16.61 -9.03
C THR A 6 -4.27 15.67 -9.28
N GLU A 7 -4.36 14.47 -8.73
CA GLU A 7 -3.36 13.41 -8.92
C GLU A 7 -3.36 12.82 -10.33
N GLY A 8 -4.44 13.03 -11.11
CA GLY A 8 -4.57 12.52 -12.47
C GLY A 8 -5.98 12.62 -13.05
N TYR A 9 -6.25 11.85 -14.09
CA TYR A 9 -7.56 11.80 -14.76
C TYR A 9 -7.84 10.44 -15.39
N TRP A 10 -9.11 10.11 -15.54
CA TRP A 10 -9.56 8.93 -16.26
C TRP A 10 -9.74 9.22 -17.76
N TRP A 11 -9.19 8.34 -18.59
CA TRP A 11 -9.42 8.33 -20.03
C TRP A 11 -9.63 6.89 -20.51
N ASN A 12 -10.71 6.63 -21.17
CA ASN A 12 -11.06 5.31 -21.72
C ASN A 12 -10.83 4.17 -20.70
N LYS A 13 -11.40 4.32 -19.50
CA LYS A 13 -11.28 3.37 -18.37
C LYS A 13 -9.83 3.14 -17.88
N THR A 14 -8.92 4.01 -18.23
CA THR A 14 -7.53 3.97 -17.79
C THR A 14 -7.21 5.24 -17.01
N TRP A 15 -6.53 5.09 -15.88
CA TRP A 15 -6.04 6.22 -15.10
C TRP A 15 -4.68 6.71 -15.62
N PHE A 16 -4.57 8.01 -15.79
CA PHE A 16 -3.34 8.71 -16.13
C PHE A 16 -2.94 9.61 -14.98
N SER A 17 -1.86 9.24 -14.29
CA SER A 17 -1.32 10.05 -13.19
C SER A 17 -0.57 11.26 -13.73
N LEU A 18 -0.69 12.39 -13.02
CA LEU A 18 0.08 13.62 -13.24
C LEU A 18 1.27 13.75 -12.27
N THR A 19 1.39 12.84 -11.30
CA THR A 19 2.34 12.93 -10.19
C THR A 19 3.42 11.84 -10.21
N CYS A 20 3.23 10.75 -10.95
CA CYS A 20 4.24 9.71 -11.12
C CYS A 20 4.78 9.69 -12.56
N GLY A 21 5.89 8.96 -12.76
CA GLY A 21 6.53 8.76 -14.05
C GLY A 21 5.66 8.03 -15.08
N PRO A 22 6.25 7.54 -16.18
CA PRO A 22 5.50 6.81 -17.20
C PRO A 22 4.70 5.67 -16.58
N ARG A 23 3.46 5.51 -17.04
CA ARG A 23 2.55 4.49 -16.57
C ARG A 23 3.13 3.09 -16.78
N VAL A 24 3.17 2.29 -15.72
CA VAL A 24 3.56 0.88 -15.76
C VAL A 24 2.31 0.02 -15.60
N PRO A 25 1.76 -0.58 -16.69
CA PRO A 25 0.59 -1.43 -16.61
C PRO A 25 0.82 -2.66 -15.71
N LEU A 26 -0.19 -3.03 -14.94
CA LEU A 26 -0.16 -4.24 -14.13
C LEU A 26 -0.29 -5.47 -15.02
N ASN A 27 0.81 -6.16 -15.23
CA ASN A 27 0.89 -7.45 -15.90
C ASN A 27 2.13 -8.21 -15.42
N LYS A 28 2.21 -9.52 -15.71
CA LYS A 28 3.28 -10.40 -15.23
C LYS A 28 4.66 -9.87 -15.58
N ALA A 29 4.89 -9.52 -16.85
CA ALA A 29 6.21 -9.09 -17.32
C ALA A 29 6.68 -7.81 -16.62
N ASN A 30 5.82 -6.83 -16.49
CA ASN A 30 6.15 -5.56 -15.81
C ASN A 30 6.40 -5.77 -14.31
N VAL A 31 5.59 -6.59 -13.64
CA VAL A 31 5.78 -6.89 -12.22
C VAL A 31 7.12 -7.62 -12.01
N GLN A 32 7.42 -8.66 -12.80
CA GLN A 32 8.68 -9.38 -12.72
C GLN A 32 9.88 -8.47 -13.01
N HIS A 33 9.80 -7.65 -14.06
CA HIS A 33 10.88 -6.73 -14.42
C HIS A 33 11.11 -5.64 -13.38
N CYS A 34 10.04 -5.08 -12.82
CA CYS A 34 10.11 -3.99 -11.83
C CYS A 34 10.60 -4.46 -10.47
N LEU A 35 10.07 -5.59 -10.01
CA LEU A 35 10.20 -6.04 -8.63
C LEU A 35 11.15 -7.24 -8.45
N HIS A 36 12.02 -7.51 -9.43
CA HIS A 36 13.00 -8.59 -9.30
C HIS A 36 13.89 -8.39 -8.06
N ASP A 37 14.29 -9.50 -7.45
CA ASP A 37 15.13 -9.54 -6.25
C ASP A 37 14.59 -8.68 -5.08
N THR A 38 13.28 -8.51 -4.99
CA THR A 38 12.64 -7.60 -4.01
C THR A 38 11.75 -8.37 -3.04
N ASN A 39 11.77 -7.99 -1.78
CA ASN A 39 10.76 -8.39 -0.81
C ASN A 39 9.75 -7.26 -0.63
N ILE A 40 8.49 -7.54 -0.86
CA ILE A 40 7.39 -6.57 -0.67
C ILE A 40 6.55 -7.01 0.52
N TYR A 41 6.40 -6.11 1.45
CA TYR A 41 5.53 -6.22 2.61
C TYR A 41 4.37 -5.26 2.45
N LEU A 42 3.15 -5.79 2.42
CA LEU A 42 1.94 -4.98 2.44
C LEU A 42 1.29 -5.16 3.81
N THR A 43 1.08 -4.07 4.53
CA THR A 43 0.45 -4.13 5.86
C THR A 43 -0.68 -3.11 5.96
N GLY A 44 -1.79 -3.54 6.54
CA GLY A 44 -3.01 -2.73 6.65
C GLY A 44 -4.26 -3.59 6.73
N ASP A 45 -5.34 -3.08 6.19
CA ASP A 45 -6.66 -3.71 6.18
C ASP A 45 -6.97 -4.49 4.89
N SER A 46 -8.24 -4.85 4.71
CA SER A 46 -8.71 -5.57 3.53
C SER A 46 -8.50 -4.81 2.21
N THR A 47 -8.45 -3.48 2.23
CA THR A 47 -8.20 -2.68 1.02
C THR A 47 -6.74 -2.78 0.56
N THR A 48 -5.80 -2.97 1.50
CA THR A 48 -4.39 -3.28 1.20
C THR A 48 -4.25 -4.73 0.71
N ARG A 49 -5.05 -5.66 1.25
CA ARG A 49 -5.12 -7.04 0.76
C ARG A 49 -5.57 -7.11 -0.70
N GLN A 50 -6.43 -6.20 -1.17
CA GLN A 50 -6.80 -6.13 -2.59
C GLN A 50 -5.57 -5.86 -3.49
N TRP A 51 -4.62 -5.03 -3.06
CA TRP A 51 -3.38 -4.82 -3.81
C TRP A 51 -2.51 -6.07 -3.85
N PHE A 52 -2.37 -6.76 -2.71
CA PHE A 52 -1.69 -8.06 -2.68
C PHE A 52 -2.33 -9.06 -3.66
N ALA A 53 -3.66 -9.18 -3.63
CA ALA A 53 -4.40 -10.06 -4.52
C ALA A 53 -4.20 -9.70 -6.00
N ALA A 54 -4.23 -8.41 -6.35
CA ALA A 54 -4.02 -7.94 -7.73
C ALA A 54 -2.60 -8.27 -8.24
N ILE A 55 -1.58 -8.07 -7.40
CA ILE A 55 -0.19 -8.40 -7.77
C ILE A 55 -0.01 -9.90 -7.94
N THR A 56 -0.54 -10.71 -7.01
CA THR A 56 -0.41 -12.18 -7.08
C THR A 56 -1.16 -12.76 -8.26
N GLU A 57 -2.33 -12.22 -8.60
CA GLU A 57 -3.08 -12.59 -9.80
C GLU A 57 -2.33 -12.24 -11.08
N ALA A 58 -1.80 -11.02 -11.18
CA ALA A 58 -1.00 -10.59 -12.34
C ALA A 58 0.22 -11.50 -12.57
N LEU A 59 0.80 -12.04 -11.50
CA LEU A 59 1.90 -13.00 -11.54
C LEU A 59 1.46 -14.44 -11.86
N GLY A 60 0.17 -14.73 -11.81
CA GLY A 60 -0.38 -16.10 -11.97
C GLY A 60 -0.12 -17.00 -10.75
N LEU A 61 0.01 -16.43 -9.56
CA LEU A 61 0.28 -17.18 -8.31
C LEU A 61 -1.00 -17.64 -7.57
N GLY A 62 -2.16 -17.50 -8.21
CA GLY A 62 -3.47 -17.80 -7.62
C GLY A 62 -3.97 -16.70 -6.69
N GLN A 63 -5.28 -16.69 -6.51
CA GLN A 63 -5.93 -15.80 -5.54
C GLN A 63 -5.81 -16.39 -4.13
N PRO A 64 -5.70 -15.57 -3.08
CA PRO A 64 -5.99 -16.03 -1.72
C PRO A 64 -7.43 -16.53 -1.69
N GLU A 65 -7.68 -17.67 -1.08
CA GLU A 65 -9.06 -18.17 -0.93
C GLU A 65 -9.87 -17.17 -0.12
N ASP A 66 -11.01 -16.72 -0.67
CA ASP A 66 -11.84 -15.65 -0.07
C ASP A 66 -12.45 -16.02 1.30
N HIS A 67 -12.42 -17.30 1.66
CA HIS A 67 -13.06 -17.83 2.85
C HIS A 67 -12.18 -17.82 4.10
N GLU A 68 -10.88 -17.66 3.92
CA GLU A 68 -9.98 -17.55 5.04
C GLU A 68 -9.69 -16.07 5.31
N ARG A 69 -10.14 -15.59 6.46
CA ARG A 69 -9.67 -14.30 7.01
C ARG A 69 -8.21 -14.49 7.41
N VAL A 70 -7.37 -14.51 6.41
CA VAL A 70 -5.95 -14.80 6.58
C VAL A 70 -5.25 -13.51 6.96
N PHE A 71 -4.68 -13.49 8.15
CA PHE A 71 -3.94 -12.35 8.68
C PHE A 71 -2.52 -12.26 8.13
N LEU A 72 -1.99 -13.37 7.62
CA LEU A 72 -0.68 -13.46 7.00
C LEU A 72 -0.79 -14.25 5.70
N LEU A 73 -0.52 -13.61 4.57
CA LEU A 73 -0.42 -14.23 3.25
C LEU A 73 0.99 -14.10 2.72
N GLN A 74 1.53 -15.19 2.19
CA GLN A 74 2.86 -15.17 1.58
C GLN A 74 2.81 -15.84 0.21
N ARG A 75 3.45 -15.22 -0.77
CA ARG A 75 3.64 -15.77 -2.12
C ARG A 75 5.06 -15.50 -2.58
N ARG A 76 5.58 -16.42 -3.35
CA ARG A 76 6.91 -16.28 -3.97
C ARG A 76 6.83 -16.49 -5.47
N GLU A 77 7.32 -15.53 -6.21
CA GLU A 77 7.56 -15.66 -7.65
C GLU A 77 9.06 -16.00 -7.86
N LYS A 78 9.31 -17.21 -8.39
CA LYS A 78 10.67 -17.79 -8.44
C LYS A 78 11.53 -17.16 -9.54
N THR A 79 10.94 -16.83 -10.69
CA THR A 79 11.67 -16.34 -11.87
C THR A 79 12.30 -14.97 -11.60
N ALA A 80 11.56 -14.08 -10.94
CA ALA A 80 12.06 -12.76 -10.56
C ALA A 80 12.63 -12.72 -9.13
N ASN A 81 12.69 -13.85 -8.42
CA ASN A 81 13.10 -13.92 -7.01
C ASN A 81 12.35 -12.88 -6.14
N LEU A 82 11.05 -12.77 -6.34
CA LEU A 82 10.17 -11.81 -5.68
C LEU A 82 9.40 -12.49 -4.56
N ASN A 83 9.49 -11.94 -3.35
CA ASN A 83 8.70 -12.38 -2.22
C ASN A 83 7.63 -11.34 -1.89
N LEU A 84 6.39 -11.80 -1.77
CA LEU A 84 5.22 -10.97 -1.43
C LEU A 84 4.68 -11.43 -0.08
N THR A 85 4.54 -10.51 0.85
CA THR A 85 3.95 -10.77 2.18
C THR A 85 2.88 -9.74 2.44
N PHE A 86 1.66 -10.20 2.73
CA PHE A 86 0.61 -9.36 3.26
C PHE A 86 0.40 -9.70 4.74
N ILE A 87 0.31 -8.66 5.57
CA ILE A 87 0.08 -8.78 7.01
C ILE A 87 -1.08 -7.86 7.37
N PHE A 88 -2.14 -8.49 7.88
CA PHE A 88 -3.29 -7.73 8.37
C PHE A 88 -2.95 -7.10 9.72
N HIS A 89 -3.34 -5.85 9.93
CA HIS A 89 -3.17 -5.20 11.23
C HIS A 89 -4.14 -5.81 12.28
N PRO A 90 -3.79 -5.79 13.58
CA PRO A 90 -4.55 -6.50 14.61
C PRO A 90 -5.95 -5.94 14.87
N LEU A 91 -6.23 -4.74 14.40
CA LEU A 91 -7.48 -4.03 14.64
C LEU A 91 -8.52 -4.45 13.61
N THR A 92 -9.29 -5.47 13.92
CA THR A 92 -10.41 -5.89 13.07
C THR A 92 -11.72 -5.36 13.63
N ALA A 93 -12.55 -4.74 12.79
CA ALA A 93 -13.87 -4.24 13.15
C ALA A 93 -14.93 -5.36 13.30
N HIS A 94 -14.55 -6.63 13.22
CA HIS A 94 -15.50 -7.73 13.22
C HIS A 94 -15.55 -8.48 14.56
N PRO A 95 -16.71 -8.46 15.25
CA PRO A 95 -16.93 -9.14 16.53
C PRO A 95 -17.17 -10.65 16.39
N GLN A 96 -17.00 -11.23 15.20
CA GLN A 96 -17.25 -12.66 15.00
C GLN A 96 -16.09 -13.49 15.54
N ASN A 97 -16.43 -14.58 16.24
CA ASN A 97 -15.58 -15.59 16.90
C ASN A 97 -14.49 -16.17 15.98
N ILE A 98 -13.48 -15.37 15.62
CA ILE A 98 -12.35 -15.82 14.85
C ILE A 98 -11.20 -15.99 15.81
N PHE A 99 -10.78 -17.24 15.98
CA PHE A 99 -9.53 -17.53 16.67
C PHE A 99 -8.38 -17.06 15.76
N VAL A 100 -7.70 -16.01 16.17
CA VAL A 100 -6.52 -15.47 15.49
C VAL A 100 -5.28 -16.02 16.18
N ASN A 101 -4.38 -16.60 15.41
CA ASN A 101 -3.06 -16.87 15.93
C ASN A 101 -2.32 -15.53 16.12
N LEU A 102 -2.11 -15.12 17.37
CA LEU A 102 -1.46 -13.84 17.69
C LEU A 102 -0.06 -13.69 17.07
N SER A 103 0.62 -14.79 16.76
CA SER A 103 1.93 -14.74 16.10
C SER A 103 1.87 -14.28 14.65
N THR A 104 0.68 -14.33 14.03
CA THR A 104 0.48 -13.90 12.62
C THR A 104 -0.05 -12.48 12.49
N VAL A 105 -0.35 -11.83 13.63
CA VAL A 105 -0.91 -10.48 13.68
C VAL A 105 0.19 -9.54 14.15
N LYS A 106 0.50 -8.53 13.34
CA LYS A 106 1.53 -7.54 13.68
C LYS A 106 1.04 -6.14 13.37
N PHE A 107 1.42 -5.21 14.22
CA PHE A 107 1.26 -3.78 13.94
C PHE A 107 2.22 -3.34 12.82
N GLU A 108 1.87 -2.31 12.09
CA GLU A 108 2.70 -1.80 11.00
C GLU A 108 4.12 -1.45 11.47
N ALA A 109 4.25 -0.87 12.65
CA ALA A 109 5.54 -0.57 13.26
C ALA A 109 6.38 -1.83 13.50
N ASP A 110 5.76 -2.91 14.00
CA ASP A 110 6.44 -4.19 14.25
C ASP A 110 6.88 -4.84 12.94
N VAL A 111 6.04 -4.80 11.90
CA VAL A 111 6.39 -5.28 10.55
C VAL A 111 7.66 -4.60 10.06
N ILE A 112 7.75 -3.28 10.24
CA ILE A 112 8.90 -2.47 9.81
C ILE A 112 10.16 -2.80 10.63
N LEU A 113 10.02 -2.96 11.94
CA LEU A 113 11.15 -3.29 12.83
C LEU A 113 11.68 -4.70 12.61
N ASP A 114 10.83 -5.64 12.22
CA ASP A 114 11.13 -7.05 11.95
C ASP A 114 11.69 -7.31 10.55
N LEU A 115 11.83 -6.28 9.70
CA LEU A 115 12.40 -6.45 8.37
C LEU A 115 13.77 -7.13 8.41
N PRO A 116 14.07 -8.06 7.48
CA PRO A 116 15.34 -8.75 7.43
C PRO A 116 16.52 -7.79 7.39
N ARG A 117 17.50 -8.02 8.28
CA ARG A 117 18.70 -7.15 8.39
C ARG A 117 19.76 -7.43 7.32
N HIS A 118 19.69 -8.59 6.66
CA HIS A 118 20.68 -9.04 5.67
C HIS A 118 20.32 -8.64 4.24
N THR A 119 19.16 -8.06 4.01
CA THR A 119 18.75 -7.53 2.70
C THR A 119 18.08 -6.18 2.87
N CYS A 120 18.54 -5.20 2.10
CA CYS A 120 17.97 -3.85 2.08
C CYS A 120 17.03 -3.62 0.88
N ARG A 121 16.88 -4.62 -0.01
CA ARG A 121 15.95 -4.50 -1.15
C ARG A 121 14.53 -4.90 -0.72
N ASN A 122 13.99 -4.11 0.22
CA ASN A 122 12.65 -4.29 0.73
C ASN A 122 11.80 -3.06 0.40
N VAL A 123 10.54 -3.31 0.05
CA VAL A 123 9.49 -2.30 -0.11
C VAL A 123 8.41 -2.58 0.93
N VAL A 124 8.06 -1.59 1.70
CA VAL A 124 6.95 -1.68 2.66
C VAL A 124 5.83 -0.76 2.23
N VAL A 125 4.68 -1.34 1.92
CA VAL A 125 3.43 -0.62 1.66
C VAL A 125 2.58 -0.69 2.91
N PHE A 126 2.19 0.45 3.47
CA PHE A 126 1.32 0.49 4.63
C PHE A 126 0.13 1.42 4.43
N SER A 127 -1.00 1.08 5.05
CA SER A 127 -2.27 1.79 4.86
C SER A 127 -3.19 1.64 6.08
N PRO A 128 -2.88 2.32 7.20
CA PRO A 128 -3.70 2.29 8.41
C PRO A 128 -4.84 3.32 8.30
N TRP A 129 -6.01 2.95 7.78
CA TRP A 129 -7.09 3.93 7.63
C TRP A 129 -8.51 3.41 7.92
N ALA A 130 -9.00 2.37 7.24
CA ALA A 130 -10.43 2.05 7.25
C ALA A 130 -10.95 1.68 8.66
N HIS A 131 -10.15 0.97 9.45
CA HIS A 131 -10.50 0.58 10.82
C HIS A 131 -10.22 1.67 11.85
N PHE A 132 -9.47 2.69 11.49
CA PHE A 132 -9.11 3.79 12.39
C PHE A 132 -10.08 4.96 12.34
N CYS A 133 -11.04 4.98 11.44
CA CYS A 133 -11.97 6.10 11.27
C CYS A 133 -12.89 6.36 12.48
N PHE A 134 -12.90 5.48 13.48
CA PHE A 134 -13.62 5.63 14.74
C PHE A 134 -12.72 6.01 15.92
N TRP A 135 -11.42 6.12 15.66
CA TRP A 135 -10.47 6.42 16.70
C TRP A 135 -10.44 7.90 17.02
N GLN A 136 -10.06 8.23 18.24
CA GLN A 136 -9.70 9.60 18.59
C GLN A 136 -8.46 10.03 17.84
N TRP A 137 -8.42 11.29 17.41
CA TRP A 137 -7.32 11.81 16.58
C TRP A 137 -5.96 11.70 17.25
N GLU A 138 -5.91 11.89 18.58
CA GLU A 138 -4.69 11.74 19.37
C GLU A 138 -4.15 10.31 19.29
N ALA A 139 -5.03 9.31 19.50
CA ALA A 139 -4.64 7.90 19.46
C ALA A 139 -4.18 7.49 18.04
N TYR A 140 -4.86 7.96 17.00
CA TYR A 140 -4.44 7.71 15.63
C TYR A 140 -3.12 8.41 15.30
N THR A 141 -2.95 9.66 15.76
CA THR A 141 -1.69 10.41 15.58
C THR A 141 -0.52 9.69 16.25
N ASP A 142 -0.70 9.18 17.46
CA ASP A 142 0.35 8.45 18.19
C ASP A 142 0.68 7.11 17.52
N TRP A 143 -0.32 6.45 16.93
CA TRP A 143 -0.10 5.29 16.08
C TRP A 143 0.81 5.60 14.89
N LEU A 144 0.50 6.67 14.16
CA LEU A 144 1.31 7.13 13.02
C LEU A 144 2.74 7.53 13.45
N LYS A 145 2.90 8.19 14.61
CA LYS A 145 4.22 8.50 15.17
C LYS A 145 5.03 7.23 15.50
N GLY A 146 4.36 6.18 15.98
CA GLY A 146 4.98 4.87 16.19
C GLY A 146 5.52 4.27 14.89
N ILE A 147 4.73 4.31 13.81
CA ILE A 147 5.17 3.89 12.47
C ILE A 147 6.35 4.76 11.99
N ARG A 148 6.26 6.09 12.15
CA ARG A 148 7.37 6.99 11.81
C ARG A 148 8.66 6.64 12.52
N ALA A 149 8.60 6.37 13.83
CA ALA A 149 9.77 5.97 14.62
C ALA A 149 10.38 4.65 14.10
N ALA A 150 9.54 3.66 13.79
CA ALA A 150 9.98 2.40 13.22
C ALA A 150 10.67 2.57 11.85
N ILE A 151 10.13 3.44 10.99
CA ILE A 151 10.74 3.80 9.70
C ILE A 151 12.13 4.41 9.91
N LEU A 152 12.29 5.36 10.80
CA LEU A 152 13.58 6.00 11.09
C LEU A 152 14.62 4.97 11.55
N VAL A 153 14.25 4.04 12.44
CA VAL A 153 15.13 2.96 12.90
C VAL A 153 15.50 2.02 11.73
N ALA A 154 14.52 1.68 10.88
CA ALA A 154 14.77 0.81 9.74
C ALA A 154 15.68 1.47 8.69
N MET A 155 15.50 2.76 8.40
CA MET A 155 16.34 3.54 7.48
C MET A 155 17.79 3.70 7.96
N GLN A 156 18.01 3.78 9.28
CA GLN A 156 19.39 3.76 9.83
C GLN A 156 20.13 2.46 9.55
N ARG A 157 19.40 1.33 9.53
CA ARG A 157 19.98 0.00 9.24
C ARG A 157 20.14 -0.22 7.73
N CYS A 158 19.19 0.25 6.96
CA CYS A 158 19.08 0.05 5.51
C CYS A 158 18.58 1.33 4.85
N PRO A 159 19.45 2.25 4.41
CA PRO A 159 19.05 3.49 3.75
C PRO A 159 18.29 3.29 2.45
N ASP A 160 18.44 2.13 1.82
CA ASP A 160 17.79 1.76 0.56
C ASP A 160 16.38 1.21 0.70
N LEU A 161 15.80 1.16 1.90
CA LEU A 161 14.40 0.76 2.06
C LEU A 161 13.47 1.75 1.37
N LEU A 162 12.41 1.22 0.73
CA LEU A 162 11.34 2.03 0.19
C LEU A 162 10.10 1.87 1.06
N PHE A 163 9.57 3.00 1.50
CA PHE A 163 8.33 3.05 2.24
C PHE A 163 7.27 3.73 1.40
N VAL A 164 6.13 3.09 1.28
CA VAL A 164 4.98 3.54 0.48
C VAL A 164 3.77 3.65 1.39
N TYR A 165 3.14 4.80 1.39
CA TYR A 165 1.83 4.97 1.96
C TYR A 165 0.76 4.90 0.88
N LYS A 166 -0.21 3.99 1.03
CA LYS A 166 -1.44 3.93 0.25
C LYS A 166 -2.48 4.79 0.94
N SER A 167 -2.98 5.83 0.27
CA SER A 167 -3.99 6.72 0.87
C SER A 167 -5.33 6.01 1.09
N PRO A 168 -6.19 6.54 1.96
CA PRO A 168 -7.61 6.28 1.93
C PRO A 168 -8.21 6.63 0.57
N HIS A 169 -9.43 6.15 0.32
CA HIS A 169 -10.28 6.58 -0.78
C HIS A 169 -11.69 6.91 -0.29
N PRO A 170 -12.48 7.69 -1.07
CA PRO A 170 -13.87 7.98 -0.74
C PRO A 170 -14.69 6.70 -0.69
N ARG A 171 -15.79 6.74 0.04
CA ARG A 171 -16.66 5.60 0.26
C ARG A 171 -18.12 6.00 0.09
N ASP A 172 -18.78 5.44 -0.90
CA ASP A 172 -20.21 5.62 -1.12
C ASP A 172 -21.00 4.53 -0.39
N GLU A 173 -21.32 4.76 0.88
CA GLU A 173 -22.24 3.91 1.63
C GLU A 173 -23.35 4.73 2.28
N TRP A 174 -24.57 4.42 1.91
CA TRP A 174 -25.81 5.04 2.40
C TRP A 174 -26.16 4.65 3.85
N SER A 175 -25.24 4.72 4.77
CA SER A 175 -25.52 4.48 6.19
C SER A 175 -25.33 5.75 7.02
N ALA A 176 -25.92 5.86 8.21
CA ALA A 176 -25.83 7.01 9.12
C ALA A 176 -24.39 7.44 9.53
N PHE A 177 -23.39 6.78 8.94
CA PHE A 177 -21.97 7.01 9.14
C PHE A 177 -21.30 7.75 7.97
N HIS A 178 -22.03 8.47 7.15
CA HIS A 178 -21.61 9.01 5.83
C HIS A 178 -20.69 10.23 5.90
N ALA A 179 -20.55 10.90 7.01
CA ALA A 179 -19.60 12.01 7.15
C ALA A 179 -18.11 11.57 7.12
N ARG A 180 -17.84 10.31 6.78
CA ARG A 180 -16.51 9.72 6.88
C ARG A 180 -15.55 10.12 5.76
N ASP A 181 -16.04 10.56 4.62
CA ASP A 181 -15.15 11.08 3.57
C ASP A 181 -14.37 12.29 4.06
N ILE A 182 -14.99 13.14 4.90
CA ILE A 182 -14.28 14.23 5.57
C ILE A 182 -13.16 13.65 6.45
N VAL A 183 -13.50 12.66 7.29
CA VAL A 183 -12.52 12.00 8.18
C VAL A 183 -11.39 11.37 7.39
N PHE A 184 -11.68 10.65 6.30
CA PHE A 184 -10.65 10.01 5.46
C PHE A 184 -9.77 11.04 4.77
N ASN A 185 -10.33 12.16 4.33
CA ASN A 185 -9.55 13.24 3.75
C ASN A 185 -8.64 13.92 4.79
N GLU A 186 -9.13 14.11 6.02
CA GLU A 186 -8.31 14.61 7.13
C GLU A 186 -7.21 13.61 7.53
N MET A 187 -7.49 12.30 7.51
CA MET A 187 -6.47 11.26 7.70
C MET A 187 -5.36 11.35 6.66
N ARG A 188 -5.70 11.61 5.36
CA ARG A 188 -4.68 11.85 4.30
C ARG A 188 -3.77 13.03 4.66
N ALA A 189 -4.37 14.15 5.08
CA ALA A 189 -3.62 15.34 5.45
C ALA A 189 -2.71 15.09 6.66
N LEU A 190 -3.25 14.45 7.70
CA LEU A 190 -2.49 14.12 8.91
C LEU A 190 -1.31 13.19 8.61
N VAL A 191 -1.50 12.17 7.78
CA VAL A 191 -0.40 11.28 7.40
C VAL A 191 0.69 12.05 6.65
N ARG A 192 0.33 12.92 5.70
CA ARG A 192 1.31 13.77 5.00
C ARG A 192 2.11 14.65 5.97
N ASP A 193 1.45 15.17 6.99
CA ASP A 193 2.12 16.00 8.02
C ASP A 193 3.03 15.15 8.92
N VAL A 194 2.52 14.06 9.48
CA VAL A 194 3.29 13.19 10.37
C VAL A 194 4.54 12.62 9.68
N PHE A 195 4.47 12.24 8.40
CA PHE A 195 5.60 11.63 7.68
C PHE A 195 6.42 12.64 6.86
N LYS A 196 6.16 13.93 7.01
CA LYS A 196 6.93 14.97 6.33
C LYS A 196 8.44 14.83 6.58
N GLY A 197 9.21 14.92 5.51
CA GLY A 197 10.68 14.87 5.55
C GLY A 197 11.30 13.47 5.54
N LEU A 198 10.52 12.37 5.49
CA LEU A 198 11.06 11.01 5.44
C LEU A 198 11.33 10.47 4.02
N GLY A 199 11.02 11.19 2.96
CA GLY A 199 11.14 10.66 1.60
C GLY A 199 10.18 9.51 1.31
N LEU A 200 9.04 9.46 2.00
CA LEU A 200 8.00 8.47 1.81
C LEU A 200 7.34 8.64 0.43
N ILE A 201 7.04 7.53 -0.23
CA ILE A 201 6.26 7.53 -1.46
C ILE A 201 4.77 7.56 -1.08
N PHE A 202 4.08 8.64 -1.45
CA PHE A 202 2.64 8.74 -1.27
C PHE A 202 1.93 8.31 -2.55
N VAL A 203 1.30 7.14 -2.53
CA VAL A 203 0.39 6.72 -3.58
C VAL A 203 -1.01 7.20 -3.20
N ASP A 204 -1.33 8.42 -3.64
CA ASP A 204 -2.62 9.02 -3.39
C ASP A 204 -3.62 8.54 -4.46
N ILE A 205 -4.59 7.78 -4.01
CA ILE A 205 -5.63 7.18 -4.86
C ILE A 205 -7.00 7.87 -4.71
N TRP A 206 -7.04 8.99 -3.99
CA TRP A 206 -8.30 9.67 -3.68
C TRP A 206 -9.03 10.13 -4.94
N ASP A 207 -8.37 10.92 -5.77
CA ASP A 207 -8.96 11.46 -7.00
C ASP A 207 -9.28 10.36 -8.01
N MET A 208 -8.45 9.32 -8.07
CA MET A 208 -8.70 8.15 -8.90
C MET A 208 -10.01 7.46 -8.52
N ASN A 209 -10.24 7.26 -7.24
CA ASN A 209 -11.45 6.57 -6.76
C ASN A 209 -12.66 7.49 -6.83
N LEU A 210 -12.52 8.77 -6.49
CA LEU A 210 -13.59 9.76 -6.56
C LEU A 210 -14.12 9.94 -7.99
N GLY A 211 -13.23 10.02 -8.97
CA GLY A 211 -13.57 10.16 -10.38
C GLY A 211 -13.76 8.84 -11.13
N SER A 212 -13.83 7.72 -10.41
CA SER A 212 -13.91 6.39 -11.01
C SER A 212 -15.14 6.22 -11.89
N PRO A 213 -15.01 5.63 -13.09
CA PRO A 213 -16.18 5.26 -13.91
C PRO A 213 -16.93 4.03 -13.37
N TRP A 214 -16.48 3.43 -12.28
CA TRP A 214 -17.17 2.36 -11.56
C TRP A 214 -17.71 2.87 -10.23
N PRO A 215 -18.72 2.19 -9.65
CA PRO A 215 -19.25 2.55 -8.35
C PRO A 215 -18.16 2.58 -7.27
N ILE A 216 -18.19 3.62 -6.45
CA ILE A 216 -17.30 3.76 -5.30
C ILE A 216 -17.77 2.79 -4.21
N ALA A 217 -16.85 2.05 -3.61
CA ALA A 217 -17.14 1.13 -2.52
C ALA A 217 -15.92 1.03 -1.59
N LEU A 218 -16.08 0.49 -0.38
CA LEU A 218 -14.94 0.20 0.49
C LEU A 218 -13.94 -0.76 -0.18
N HIS A 219 -14.47 -1.78 -0.85
CA HIS A 219 -13.69 -2.70 -1.67
C HIS A 219 -13.93 -2.34 -3.13
N MET A 220 -13.03 -1.59 -3.71
CA MET A 220 -13.14 -1.13 -5.09
C MET A 220 -13.12 -2.30 -6.08
N PRO A 221 -13.80 -2.15 -7.23
CA PRO A 221 -13.77 -3.14 -8.30
C PRO A 221 -12.34 -3.43 -8.77
N LYS A 222 -12.11 -4.66 -9.22
CA LYS A 222 -10.81 -5.15 -9.69
C LYS A 222 -10.15 -4.23 -10.72
N ASP A 223 -10.93 -3.65 -11.64
CA ASP A 223 -10.40 -2.75 -12.67
C ASP A 223 -9.78 -1.49 -12.05
N VAL A 224 -10.38 -0.95 -11.00
CA VAL A 224 -9.84 0.21 -10.27
C VAL A 224 -8.59 -0.20 -9.48
N ILE A 225 -8.66 -1.32 -8.75
CA ILE A 225 -7.48 -1.83 -8.00
C ILE A 225 -6.29 -2.08 -8.92
N ASN A 226 -6.51 -2.59 -10.14
CA ASN A 226 -5.44 -2.77 -11.12
C ASN A 226 -4.82 -1.43 -11.55
N GLN A 227 -5.59 -0.33 -11.62
CA GLN A 227 -5.05 1.00 -11.88
C GLN A 227 -4.27 1.54 -10.67
N GLU A 228 -4.76 1.34 -9.45
CA GLU A 228 -4.06 1.71 -8.22
C GLU A 228 -2.67 1.04 -8.15
N VAL A 229 -2.61 -0.27 -8.38
CA VAL A 229 -1.35 -1.01 -8.40
C VAL A 229 -0.46 -0.60 -9.58
N SER A 230 -1.04 -0.25 -10.73
CA SER A 230 -0.29 0.34 -11.85
C SER A 230 0.40 1.64 -11.45
N VAL A 231 -0.25 2.51 -10.66
CA VAL A 231 0.37 3.73 -10.11
C VAL A 231 1.49 3.37 -9.13
N LEU A 232 1.27 2.41 -8.22
CA LEU A 232 2.34 1.91 -7.33
C LEU A 232 3.57 1.49 -8.12
N LEU A 233 3.40 0.67 -9.16
CA LEU A 233 4.51 0.22 -10.02
C LEU A 233 5.19 1.41 -10.71
N SER A 234 4.43 2.40 -11.16
CA SER A 234 4.95 3.60 -11.83
C SER A 234 5.86 4.45 -10.92
N TYR A 235 5.63 4.42 -9.60
CA TYR A 235 6.55 5.00 -8.62
C TYR A 235 7.76 4.10 -8.33
N LEU A 236 7.53 2.80 -8.15
CA LEU A 236 8.57 1.87 -7.68
C LEU A 236 9.60 1.53 -8.77
N CYS A 237 9.14 1.29 -10.01
CA CYS A 237 10.02 0.79 -11.07
C CYS A 237 11.22 1.70 -11.35
N PRO A 238 11.05 3.02 -11.54
CA PRO A 238 12.20 3.89 -11.77
C PRO A 238 13.19 3.92 -10.60
N LEU A 239 12.68 3.88 -9.36
CA LEU A 239 13.50 3.92 -8.16
C LEU A 239 14.31 2.64 -7.97
N LEU A 240 13.70 1.48 -8.18
CA LEU A 240 14.38 0.19 -8.06
C LEU A 240 15.42 -0.01 -9.17
N GLN A 241 15.10 0.38 -10.41
CA GLN A 241 16.02 0.29 -11.53
C GLN A 241 17.23 1.24 -11.43
N SER A 242 17.03 2.44 -10.89
CA SER A 242 18.14 3.38 -10.67
C SER A 242 19.18 2.82 -9.70
N ARG A 243 18.74 2.06 -8.69
CA ARG A 243 19.61 1.39 -7.71
C ARG A 243 20.43 0.27 -8.33
N ASP A 244 19.87 -0.47 -9.29
CA ASP A 244 20.59 -1.54 -9.98
C ASP A 244 21.74 -0.98 -10.83
N LYS A 245 21.52 0.16 -11.48
CA LYS A 245 22.56 0.84 -12.27
C LYS A 245 23.74 1.30 -11.41
N ILE A 246 23.51 1.78 -10.19
CA ILE A 246 24.55 2.22 -9.28
C ILE A 246 25.40 1.03 -8.83
N LYS A 247 24.80 -0.14 -8.58
CA LYS A 247 25.52 -1.35 -8.14
C LYS A 247 26.38 -1.97 -9.24
N THR A 248 26.04 -1.77 -10.52
CA THR A 248 26.83 -2.29 -11.66
C THR A 248 27.98 -1.39 -12.06
N THR A 249 28.09 -0.19 -11.48
CA THR A 249 29.13 0.81 -11.83
C THR A 249 30.23 0.90 -10.78
N VAL A 250 30.12 0.14 -9.69
CA VAL A 250 31.11 0.00 -8.59
C VAL A 250 31.73 -1.39 -8.66
#